data_73139c0960a917c64c3b42e2f587a21b
#
_entry.id   73139c0960a917c64c3b42e2f587a21b
#
_cell.length_a   1.000
_cell.length_b   1.000
_cell.length_c   1.000
_cell.angle_alpha   90.00
_cell.angle_beta   90.00
_cell.angle_gamma   90.00
#
_symmetry.space_group_name_H-M   'P 1'
#
loop_
_entity.id
_entity.type
_entity.pdbx_description
1 polymer ?
#
loop_
_entity_poly.entity_id
_entity_poly.type
_entity_poly.pdbx_seq_one_letter_code
_entity_poly.pdbx_strand_id
1 'polypeptide(L)'
;MSSPPDAPHRTPAPRPRRSRSRPEWAGRNYTLLTGAAVVTNLGSHGALIASAFAVLEAGGSGGDVGLVAAARTLPLVFFLLVGGAVADRLPRHHVMVAANALNCISQGLFAVLVLTGDPQLWQMMLLTALCGTGTAFFNPAAEGMLLSTVSGEHANRAFALFRMAMNGAGIGGAALGGAMIAAMGPGWVLAVDAAAFAIAGALRAFLDVSHTPDRAPGGGLLADLREGWVEFRTRPWLWSIVLQFSVVVAVVGAAEAVYGPLVARDRLGGPAPWGLALALFGVGTIAGAVLMFVWKPRRLLLVGTLCVFPLALPSAGLAVPLPVWGLCAVMFVSGAAIEVFGVNWMTTMHQEIPEEKFSRVSAYDWFGSVSMLPLATALAGPVESAFGRTAALWGCATLVVVVTALVLLVPDVRRMTRKPSVHKTGGPAGPGLAPAAAADSAVSPSSSPSSSSLTPG
;
A
#
# COMPACT_ATOMS: atom_id res chain seq x y z
N MET A 1 15.41 -16.60 -79.50
CA MET A 1 15.06 -17.00 -78.14
C MET A 1 16.18 -16.55 -77.19
N SER A 2 16.03 -15.36 -76.65
CA SER A 2 17.01 -14.73 -75.73
C SER A 2 16.43 -14.74 -74.34
N SER A 3 17.15 -15.38 -73.43
CA SER A 3 16.80 -15.48 -71.98
C SER A 3 16.85 -14.11 -71.30
N PRO A 4 15.96 -13.81 -70.32
CA PRO A 4 16.02 -12.57 -69.58
C PRO A 4 17.15 -12.55 -68.57
N PRO A 5 17.71 -11.37 -68.21
CA PRO A 5 18.82 -11.28 -67.29
C PRO A 5 18.39 -11.48 -65.84
N ASP A 6 19.27 -12.14 -65.05
CA ASP A 6 19.15 -12.44 -63.64
C ASP A 6 18.92 -11.15 -62.82
N ALA A 7 17.91 -11.21 -61.92
CA ALA A 7 17.64 -10.18 -60.94
C ALA A 7 18.70 -10.21 -59.82
N PRO A 8 19.19 -9.04 -59.34
CA PRO A 8 20.21 -8.99 -58.29
C PRO A 8 19.67 -9.50 -56.95
N HIS A 9 20.38 -10.43 -56.33
CA HIS A 9 20.16 -10.91 -54.99
C HIS A 9 20.19 -9.75 -53.98
N ARG A 10 19.02 -9.38 -53.46
CA ARG A 10 18.92 -8.45 -52.34
C ARG A 10 19.36 -9.17 -51.04
N THR A 11 20.50 -8.78 -50.52
CA THR A 11 20.95 -9.15 -49.16
C THR A 11 19.89 -8.69 -48.18
N PRO A 12 19.45 -9.55 -47.23
CA PRO A 12 18.49 -9.13 -46.18
C PRO A 12 19.12 -8.05 -45.33
N ALA A 13 18.44 -6.92 -45.16
CA ALA A 13 18.84 -5.85 -44.25
C ALA A 13 19.00 -6.40 -42.83
N PRO A 14 20.04 -5.99 -42.08
CA PRO A 14 20.24 -6.45 -40.69
C PRO A 14 19.02 -6.04 -39.87
N ARG A 15 18.39 -7.03 -39.20
CA ARG A 15 17.29 -6.78 -38.29
C ARG A 15 17.76 -5.82 -37.21
N PRO A 16 17.03 -4.71 -36.93
CA PRO A 16 17.41 -3.79 -35.89
C PRO A 16 17.48 -4.55 -34.55
N ARG A 17 18.64 -4.51 -33.91
CA ARG A 17 18.80 -4.98 -32.54
C ARG A 17 17.72 -4.27 -31.73
N ARG A 18 16.74 -5.00 -31.22
CA ARG A 18 15.80 -4.52 -30.21
C ARG A 18 16.64 -4.08 -29.02
N SER A 19 17.05 -2.82 -28.99
CA SER A 19 17.47 -2.20 -27.76
C SER A 19 16.28 -2.36 -26.81
N ARG A 20 16.55 -2.82 -25.59
CA ARG A 20 15.57 -2.77 -24.51
C ARG A 20 15.38 -1.29 -24.13
N SER A 21 14.80 -0.50 -25.03
CA SER A 21 14.42 0.87 -24.77
C SER A 21 13.32 0.85 -23.71
N ARG A 22 13.52 1.68 -22.69
CA ARG A 22 12.49 1.93 -21.65
C ARG A 22 11.18 2.29 -22.38
N PRO A 23 10.03 1.83 -21.86
CA PRO A 23 8.75 2.27 -22.43
C PRO A 23 8.71 3.80 -22.40
N GLU A 24 8.29 4.43 -23.49
CA GLU A 24 8.25 5.89 -23.65
C GLU A 24 7.48 6.61 -22.53
N TRP A 25 6.48 5.93 -21.94
CA TRP A 25 5.72 6.44 -20.81
C TRP A 25 6.47 6.38 -19.46
N ALA A 26 7.52 5.57 -19.32
CA ALA A 26 8.33 5.47 -18.11
C ALA A 26 9.42 6.55 -18.11
N GLY A 27 9.00 7.80 -17.93
CA GLY A 27 9.88 8.95 -17.87
C GLY A 27 10.94 8.86 -16.76
N ARG A 28 11.94 9.75 -16.83
CA ARG A 28 13.03 9.83 -15.85
C ARG A 28 12.51 9.92 -14.41
N ASN A 29 11.52 10.76 -14.14
CA ASN A 29 10.95 10.96 -12.81
C ASN A 29 10.30 9.68 -12.27
N TYR A 30 9.50 8.97 -13.07
CA TYR A 30 8.90 7.70 -12.67
C TYR A 30 9.96 6.67 -12.30
N THR A 31 11.04 6.57 -13.08
CA THR A 31 12.13 5.61 -12.83
C THR A 31 12.90 5.94 -11.55
N LEU A 32 13.19 7.23 -11.31
CA LEU A 32 13.86 7.70 -10.09
C LEU A 32 12.99 7.47 -8.85
N LEU A 33 11.70 7.79 -8.92
CA LEU A 33 10.76 7.56 -7.82
C LEU A 33 10.63 6.08 -7.50
N THR A 34 10.41 5.25 -8.51
CA THR A 34 10.27 3.80 -8.32
C THR A 34 11.55 3.17 -7.81
N GLY A 35 12.71 3.54 -8.38
CA GLY A 35 14.01 3.04 -7.93
C GLY A 35 14.31 3.44 -6.49
N ALA A 36 14.09 4.70 -6.13
CA ALA A 36 14.25 5.18 -4.77
C ALA A 36 13.32 4.45 -3.78
N ALA A 37 12.06 4.20 -4.18
CA ALA A 37 11.10 3.50 -3.37
C ALA A 37 11.46 2.02 -3.15
N VAL A 38 11.96 1.34 -4.18
CA VAL A 38 12.46 -0.04 -4.09
C VAL A 38 13.63 -0.13 -3.10
N VAL A 39 14.60 0.78 -3.21
CA VAL A 39 15.77 0.81 -2.33
C VAL A 39 15.36 1.02 -0.87
N THR A 40 14.50 2.00 -0.58
CA THR A 40 14.01 2.24 0.79
C THR A 40 13.17 1.09 1.32
N ASN A 41 12.30 0.49 0.51
CA ASN A 41 11.45 -0.61 0.96
C ASN A 41 12.28 -1.87 1.30
N LEU A 42 13.30 -2.16 0.49
CA LEU A 42 14.21 -3.26 0.74
C LEU A 42 14.92 -3.10 2.10
N GLY A 43 15.44 -1.91 2.40
CA GLY A 43 16.10 -1.62 3.68
C GLY A 43 15.11 -1.67 4.86
N SER A 44 13.99 -0.96 4.76
CA SER A 44 13.09 -0.75 5.88
C SER A 44 12.37 -2.01 6.35
N HIS A 45 12.08 -2.98 5.47
CA HIS A 45 11.52 -4.27 5.91
C HIS A 45 12.53 -5.08 6.73
N GLY A 46 13.81 -5.05 6.37
CA GLY A 46 14.87 -5.63 7.19
C GLY A 46 15.07 -4.89 8.52
N ALA A 47 15.03 -3.55 8.49
CA ALA A 47 15.23 -2.71 9.66
C ALA A 47 14.12 -2.87 10.72
N LEU A 48 12.89 -3.19 10.32
CA LEU A 48 11.80 -3.52 11.26
C LEU A 48 12.18 -4.75 12.11
N ILE A 49 12.69 -5.80 11.48
CA ILE A 49 13.17 -7.00 12.16
C ILE A 49 14.40 -6.66 13.01
N ALA A 50 15.35 -5.91 12.43
CA ALA A 50 16.59 -5.53 13.11
C ALA A 50 16.33 -4.71 14.38
N SER A 51 15.37 -3.80 14.37
CA SER A 51 15.01 -3.00 15.57
C SER A 51 14.60 -3.89 16.74
N ALA A 52 13.78 -4.91 16.50
CA ALA A 52 13.35 -5.85 17.54
C ALA A 52 14.54 -6.69 18.08
N PHE A 53 15.37 -7.23 17.16
CA PHE A 53 16.55 -8.01 17.56
C PHE A 53 17.61 -7.15 18.25
N ALA A 54 17.78 -5.87 17.87
CA ALA A 54 18.68 -4.95 18.56
C ALA A 54 18.28 -4.76 20.03
N VAL A 55 16.98 -4.62 20.32
CA VAL A 55 16.47 -4.58 21.71
C VAL A 55 16.77 -5.87 22.45
N LEU A 56 16.52 -7.03 21.80
CA LEU A 56 16.73 -8.35 22.42
C LEU A 56 18.21 -8.66 22.67
N GLU A 57 19.13 -8.25 21.78
CA GLU A 57 20.58 -8.41 21.95
C GLU A 57 21.13 -7.49 23.04
N ALA A 58 20.54 -6.30 23.24
CA ALA A 58 20.86 -5.41 24.35
C ALA A 58 20.29 -5.90 25.70
N GLY A 59 19.73 -7.12 25.77
CA GLY A 59 19.17 -7.68 26.99
C GLY A 59 17.75 -7.23 27.31
N GLY A 60 17.08 -6.53 26.40
CA GLY A 60 15.70 -6.05 26.56
C GLY A 60 14.67 -7.18 26.56
N SER A 61 13.53 -6.89 27.17
CA SER A 61 12.36 -7.75 27.29
C SER A 61 11.41 -7.61 26.10
N GLY A 62 10.38 -8.47 26.02
CA GLY A 62 9.27 -8.30 25.07
C GLY A 62 8.52 -6.98 25.25
N GLY A 63 8.46 -6.45 26.48
CA GLY A 63 7.93 -5.12 26.76
C GLY A 63 8.74 -4.01 26.10
N ASP A 64 10.07 -4.10 26.14
CA ASP A 64 10.97 -3.13 25.54
C ASP A 64 10.86 -3.15 24.01
N VAL A 65 10.75 -4.33 23.39
CA VAL A 65 10.47 -4.48 21.96
C VAL A 65 9.14 -3.80 21.61
N GLY A 66 8.11 -4.04 22.41
CA GLY A 66 6.79 -3.40 22.25
C GLY A 66 6.84 -1.88 22.34
N LEU A 67 7.59 -1.33 23.28
CA LEU A 67 7.77 0.12 23.45
C LEU A 67 8.50 0.75 22.26
N VAL A 68 9.56 0.11 21.75
CA VAL A 68 10.29 0.58 20.57
C VAL A 68 9.39 0.55 19.31
N ALA A 69 8.60 -0.52 19.15
CA ALA A 69 7.63 -0.62 18.06
C ALA A 69 6.52 0.43 18.17
N ALA A 70 6.00 0.66 19.41
CA ALA A 70 5.02 1.72 19.67
C ALA A 70 5.59 3.12 19.41
N ALA A 71 6.84 3.36 19.83
CA ALA A 71 7.52 4.63 19.59
C ALA A 71 7.66 4.97 18.10
N ARG A 72 7.80 3.97 17.23
CA ARG A 72 7.79 4.16 15.77
C ARG A 72 6.38 4.45 15.23
N THR A 73 5.40 3.69 15.68
CA THR A 73 4.05 3.72 15.10
C THR A 73 3.20 4.88 15.65
N LEU A 74 3.45 5.34 16.86
CA LEU A 74 2.71 6.44 17.48
C LEU A 74 2.84 7.76 16.70
N PRO A 75 4.05 8.25 16.37
CA PRO A 75 4.20 9.45 15.54
C PRO A 75 3.66 9.23 14.12
N LEU A 76 3.82 8.02 13.56
CA LEU A 76 3.27 7.68 12.25
C LEU A 76 1.77 7.91 12.22
N VAL A 77 1.02 7.40 13.20
CA VAL A 77 -0.44 7.55 13.29
C VAL A 77 -0.83 8.99 13.59
N PHE A 78 -0.13 9.65 14.53
CA PHE A 78 -0.42 11.02 14.92
C PHE A 78 -0.23 12.01 13.77
N PHE A 79 0.88 11.91 13.04
CA PHE A 79 1.18 12.80 11.94
C PHE A 79 0.57 12.38 10.60
N LEU A 80 -0.13 11.23 10.52
CA LEU A 80 -0.78 10.79 9.29
C LEU A 80 -1.78 11.83 8.75
N LEU A 81 -2.61 12.39 9.63
CA LEU A 81 -3.57 13.43 9.27
C LEU A 81 -2.90 14.78 9.01
N VAL A 82 -1.90 15.13 9.82
CA VAL A 82 -1.16 16.39 9.70
C VAL A 82 -0.23 16.36 8.48
N GLY A 83 0.39 15.22 8.20
CA GLY A 83 1.32 15.02 7.09
C GLY A 83 0.69 15.30 5.73
N GLY A 84 -0.57 14.93 5.54
CA GLY A 84 -1.34 15.27 4.34
C GLY A 84 -1.49 16.78 4.16
N ALA A 85 -1.88 17.50 5.22
CA ALA A 85 -2.02 18.95 5.19
C ALA A 85 -0.69 19.69 4.94
N VAL A 86 0.41 19.17 5.47
CA VAL A 86 1.76 19.71 5.25
C VAL A 86 2.22 19.44 3.82
N ALA A 87 2.00 18.21 3.31
CA ALA A 87 2.34 17.83 1.93
C ALA A 87 1.55 18.62 0.87
N ASP A 88 0.39 19.18 1.25
CA ASP A 88 -0.41 20.03 0.38
C ASP A 88 0.06 21.51 0.38
N ARG A 89 0.73 21.96 1.44
CA ARG A 89 1.22 23.35 1.59
C ARG A 89 2.68 23.54 1.17
N LEU A 90 3.49 22.49 1.27
CA LEU A 90 4.91 22.54 0.93
C LEU A 90 5.17 21.82 -0.40
N PRO A 91 6.21 22.19 -1.14
CA PRO A 91 6.61 21.44 -2.33
C PRO A 91 6.92 19.98 -1.95
N ARG A 92 6.15 19.05 -2.49
CA ARG A 92 6.23 17.61 -2.17
C ARG A 92 7.64 17.05 -2.26
N HIS A 93 8.39 17.50 -3.24
CA HIS A 93 9.81 17.14 -3.43
C HIS A 93 10.65 17.47 -2.18
N HIS A 94 10.53 18.67 -1.61
CA HIS A 94 11.27 19.06 -0.40
C HIS A 94 10.85 18.24 0.82
N VAL A 95 9.54 17.97 0.98
CA VAL A 95 9.04 17.13 2.07
C VAL A 95 9.63 15.71 1.97
N MET A 96 9.68 15.13 0.77
CA MET A 96 10.25 13.79 0.57
C MET A 96 11.76 13.74 0.87
N VAL A 97 12.52 14.75 0.44
CA VAL A 97 13.97 14.82 0.70
C VAL A 97 14.24 15.02 2.19
N ALA A 98 13.53 15.95 2.85
CA ALA A 98 13.66 16.19 4.29
C ALA A 98 13.30 14.96 5.12
N ALA A 99 12.22 14.26 4.78
CA ALA A 99 11.82 13.01 5.43
C ALA A 99 12.87 11.90 5.27
N ASN A 100 13.45 11.76 4.07
CA ASN A 100 14.55 10.80 3.86
C ASN A 100 15.82 11.17 4.65
N ALA A 101 16.14 12.47 4.75
CA ALA A 101 17.28 12.92 5.55
C ALA A 101 17.05 12.62 7.04
N LEU A 102 15.85 12.89 7.56
CA LEU A 102 15.47 12.54 8.93
C LEU A 102 15.58 11.03 9.18
N ASN A 103 15.05 10.21 8.28
CA ASN A 103 15.11 8.75 8.38
C ASN A 103 16.55 8.24 8.28
N CYS A 104 17.38 8.79 7.37
CA CYS A 104 18.78 8.45 7.25
C CYS A 104 19.56 8.76 8.55
N ILE A 105 19.37 9.96 9.11
CA ILE A 105 20.04 10.37 10.35
C ILE A 105 19.59 9.50 11.52
N SER A 106 18.28 9.31 11.70
CA SER A 106 17.75 8.51 12.81
C SER A 106 18.19 7.06 12.74
N GLN A 107 18.10 6.41 11.57
CA GLN A 107 18.53 5.02 11.39
C GLN A 107 20.07 4.88 11.45
N GLY A 108 20.81 5.86 10.92
CA GLY A 108 22.28 5.88 11.01
C GLY A 108 22.77 5.99 12.45
N LEU A 109 22.18 6.88 13.25
CA LEU A 109 22.48 7.00 14.68
C LEU A 109 22.08 5.72 15.43
N PHE A 110 20.93 5.12 15.09
CA PHE A 110 20.52 3.86 15.71
C PHE A 110 21.51 2.74 15.37
N ALA A 111 21.95 2.64 14.12
CA ALA A 111 22.98 1.68 13.70
C ALA A 111 24.29 1.88 14.48
N VAL A 112 24.76 3.12 14.61
CA VAL A 112 25.98 3.45 15.37
C VAL A 112 25.85 3.03 16.82
N LEU A 113 24.74 3.36 17.49
CA LEU A 113 24.51 2.97 18.89
C LEU A 113 24.53 1.44 19.07
N VAL A 114 23.92 0.70 18.16
CA VAL A 114 23.90 -0.78 18.24
C VAL A 114 25.27 -1.38 17.94
N LEU A 115 26.05 -0.79 17.01
CA LEU A 115 27.38 -1.29 16.65
C LEU A 115 28.48 -0.93 17.64
N THR A 116 28.33 0.17 18.40
CA THR A 116 29.38 0.69 19.28
C THR A 116 29.22 0.28 20.74
N GLY A 117 28.10 -0.37 21.14
CA GLY A 117 28.02 -0.84 22.52
C GLY A 117 26.62 -0.89 23.10
N ASP A 118 26.34 -0.32 24.25
CA ASP A 118 25.15 -0.52 25.04
C ASP A 118 24.03 0.53 24.76
N PRO A 119 23.21 0.35 23.71
CA PRO A 119 22.16 1.29 23.39
C PRO A 119 21.11 1.28 24.50
N GLN A 120 20.79 2.47 25.05
CA GLN A 120 19.76 2.62 26.04
C GLN A 120 18.37 2.58 25.40
N LEU A 121 17.39 1.98 26.08
CA LEU A 121 16.02 1.84 25.56
C LEU A 121 15.42 3.17 25.08
N TRP A 122 15.58 4.25 25.86
CA TRP A 122 15.05 5.56 25.49
C TRP A 122 15.66 6.13 24.19
N GLN A 123 16.95 5.81 23.92
CA GLN A 123 17.62 6.22 22.67
C GLN A 123 17.02 5.47 21.48
N MET A 124 16.82 4.15 21.61
CA MET A 124 16.16 3.36 20.58
C MET A 124 14.73 3.85 20.32
N MET A 125 13.95 4.15 21.38
CA MET A 125 12.61 4.71 21.26
C MET A 125 12.62 6.06 20.55
N LEU A 126 13.52 6.98 20.94
CA LEU A 126 13.62 8.30 20.31
C LEU A 126 13.95 8.20 18.82
N LEU A 127 14.95 7.38 18.46
CA LEU A 127 15.40 7.26 17.07
C LEU A 127 14.34 6.57 16.19
N THR A 128 13.65 5.57 16.71
CA THR A 128 12.55 4.95 15.98
C THR A 128 11.32 5.87 15.88
N ALA A 129 11.07 6.72 16.86
CA ALA A 129 10.02 7.75 16.80
C ALA A 129 10.31 8.80 15.72
N LEU A 130 11.57 9.23 15.61
CA LEU A 130 12.01 10.14 14.53
C LEU A 130 11.84 9.51 13.15
N CYS A 131 12.19 8.23 13.00
CA CYS A 131 11.97 7.48 11.77
C CYS A 131 10.47 7.34 11.43
N GLY A 132 9.64 7.06 12.43
CA GLY A 132 8.17 7.04 12.27
C GLY A 132 7.61 8.39 11.82
N THR A 133 8.12 9.48 12.38
CA THR A 133 7.75 10.85 11.99
C THR A 133 8.13 11.13 10.53
N GLY A 134 9.37 10.83 10.13
CA GLY A 134 9.80 10.98 8.74
C GLY A 134 8.91 10.20 7.78
N THR A 135 8.56 8.96 8.12
CA THR A 135 7.67 8.11 7.31
C THR A 135 6.25 8.69 7.19
N ALA A 136 5.72 9.30 8.25
CA ALA A 136 4.39 9.91 8.23
C ALA A 136 4.27 11.09 7.25
N PHE A 137 5.29 11.92 7.14
CA PHE A 137 5.33 13.01 6.16
C PHE A 137 5.69 12.53 4.75
N PHE A 138 6.48 11.48 4.65
CA PHE A 138 6.92 10.94 3.36
C PHE A 138 5.78 10.33 2.55
N ASN A 139 4.93 9.49 3.16
CA ASN A 139 3.93 8.68 2.44
C ASN A 139 2.95 9.52 1.59
N PRO A 140 2.26 10.55 2.12
CA PRO A 140 1.33 11.34 1.32
C PRO A 140 2.04 12.16 0.23
N ALA A 141 3.26 12.64 0.48
CA ALA A 141 4.06 13.35 -0.51
C ALA A 141 4.46 12.45 -1.68
N ALA A 142 4.86 11.19 -1.38
CA ALA A 142 5.28 10.20 -2.37
C ALA A 142 4.13 9.75 -3.27
N GLU A 143 2.96 9.46 -2.71
CA GLU A 143 1.76 9.09 -3.47
C GLU A 143 1.34 10.21 -4.43
N GLY A 144 1.28 11.43 -3.93
CA GLY A 144 0.94 12.58 -4.76
C GLY A 144 1.97 12.85 -5.87
N MET A 145 3.26 12.62 -5.61
CA MET A 145 4.31 12.77 -6.62
C MET A 145 4.23 11.66 -7.69
N LEU A 146 3.95 10.42 -7.30
CA LEU A 146 3.80 9.30 -8.24
C LEU A 146 2.65 9.57 -9.22
N LEU A 147 1.50 10.04 -8.72
CA LEU A 147 0.34 10.37 -9.55
C LEU A 147 0.63 11.50 -10.55
N SER A 148 1.54 12.43 -10.22
CA SER A 148 1.93 13.53 -11.14
C SER A 148 2.93 13.12 -12.21
N THR A 149 3.62 11.96 -12.07
CA THR A 149 4.67 11.54 -13.01
C THR A 149 4.15 10.75 -14.21
N VAL A 150 2.95 10.20 -14.13
CA VAL A 150 2.34 9.40 -15.21
C VAL A 150 0.87 9.78 -15.34
N SER A 151 0.47 10.20 -16.53
CA SER A 151 -0.90 10.59 -16.86
C SER A 151 -1.50 9.73 -17.97
N GLY A 152 -2.83 9.75 -18.09
CA GLY A 152 -3.54 9.11 -19.19
C GLY A 152 -3.61 7.56 -19.09
N GLU A 153 -3.65 6.90 -20.24
CA GLU A 153 -3.87 5.45 -20.38
C GLU A 153 -2.82 4.58 -19.65
N HIS A 154 -1.64 5.12 -19.39
CA HIS A 154 -0.52 4.38 -18.82
C HIS A 154 -0.45 4.46 -17.29
N ALA A 155 -1.25 5.31 -16.64
CA ALA A 155 -1.24 5.51 -15.20
C ALA A 155 -1.50 4.22 -14.42
N ASN A 156 -2.53 3.44 -14.83
CA ASN A 156 -2.86 2.18 -14.19
C ASN A 156 -1.72 1.14 -14.28
N ARG A 157 -1.07 1.07 -15.44
CA ARG A 157 0.06 0.16 -15.67
C ARG A 157 1.28 0.57 -14.87
N ALA A 158 1.59 1.86 -14.82
CA ALA A 158 2.69 2.40 -14.03
C ALA A 158 2.48 2.14 -12.54
N PHE A 159 1.26 2.39 -12.03
CA PHE A 159 0.92 2.15 -10.63
C PHE A 159 1.00 0.66 -10.28
N ALA A 160 0.51 -0.23 -11.14
CA ALA A 160 0.61 -1.68 -10.94
C ALA A 160 2.07 -2.15 -10.87
N LEU A 161 2.94 -1.65 -11.77
CA LEU A 161 4.36 -1.99 -11.76
C LEU A 161 5.08 -1.43 -10.53
N PHE A 162 4.75 -0.19 -10.12
CA PHE A 162 5.25 0.38 -8.88
C PHE A 162 4.90 -0.48 -7.67
N ARG A 163 3.62 -0.86 -7.51
CA ARG A 163 3.15 -1.73 -6.41
C ARG A 163 3.84 -3.09 -6.43
N MET A 164 4.00 -3.69 -7.61
CA MET A 164 4.69 -4.98 -7.75
C MET A 164 6.17 -4.88 -7.36
N ALA A 165 6.84 -3.79 -7.75
CA ALA A 165 8.23 -3.53 -7.36
C ALA A 165 8.36 -3.32 -5.84
N MET A 166 7.43 -2.59 -5.21
CA MET A 166 7.39 -2.37 -3.78
C MET A 166 7.17 -3.66 -2.99
N ASN A 167 6.20 -4.50 -3.41
CA ASN A 167 5.96 -5.79 -2.78
C ASN A 167 7.17 -6.71 -2.90
N GLY A 168 7.78 -6.78 -4.11
CA GLY A 168 9.00 -7.57 -4.31
C GLY A 168 10.17 -7.09 -3.45
N ALA A 169 10.34 -5.77 -3.30
CA ALA A 169 11.35 -5.20 -2.42
C ALA A 169 11.08 -5.50 -0.94
N GLY A 170 9.81 -5.47 -0.51
CA GLY A 170 9.42 -5.85 0.85
C GLY A 170 9.74 -7.31 1.16
N ILE A 171 9.39 -8.22 0.24
CA ILE A 171 9.70 -9.67 0.35
C ILE A 171 11.21 -9.88 0.45
N GLY A 172 11.97 -9.28 -0.48
CA GLY A 172 13.43 -9.36 -0.48
C GLY A 172 14.04 -8.75 0.78
N GLY A 173 13.51 -7.61 1.25
CA GLY A 173 13.96 -6.92 2.45
C GLY A 173 13.77 -7.73 3.73
N ALA A 174 12.62 -8.40 3.87
CA ALA A 174 12.36 -9.26 5.02
C ALA A 174 13.29 -10.50 5.03
N ALA A 175 13.44 -11.19 3.89
CA ALA A 175 14.28 -12.36 3.78
C ALA A 175 15.77 -12.02 3.97
N LEU A 176 16.27 -11.03 3.23
CA LEU A 176 17.67 -10.60 3.29
C LEU A 176 17.98 -9.96 4.65
N GLY A 177 17.08 -9.16 5.20
CA GLY A 177 17.22 -8.56 6.51
C GLY A 177 17.38 -9.59 7.60
N GLY A 178 16.50 -10.60 7.65
CA GLY A 178 16.62 -11.71 8.59
C GLY A 178 17.93 -12.50 8.45
N ALA A 179 18.35 -12.79 7.22
CA ALA A 179 19.61 -13.46 6.95
C ALA A 179 20.84 -12.61 7.35
N MET A 180 20.80 -11.30 7.07
CA MET A 180 21.87 -10.38 7.42
C MET A 180 21.98 -10.21 8.94
N ILE A 181 20.87 -10.11 9.67
CA ILE A 181 20.88 -10.04 11.13
C ILE A 181 21.57 -11.29 11.69
N ALA A 182 21.23 -12.48 11.17
CA ALA A 182 21.84 -13.74 11.62
C ALA A 182 23.35 -13.81 11.33
N ALA A 183 23.82 -13.21 10.23
CA ALA A 183 25.23 -13.25 9.81
C ALA A 183 26.10 -12.16 10.44
N MET A 184 25.56 -10.95 10.59
CA MET A 184 26.36 -9.74 10.92
C MET A 184 25.78 -8.93 12.09
N GLY A 185 24.61 -9.32 12.61
CA GLY A 185 23.89 -8.61 13.65
C GLY A 185 22.97 -7.49 13.14
N PRO A 186 22.08 -6.99 14.02
CA PRO A 186 21.04 -6.02 13.67
C PRO A 186 21.59 -4.63 13.30
N GLY A 187 22.73 -4.22 13.89
CA GLY A 187 23.34 -2.91 13.64
C GLY A 187 23.70 -2.69 12.17
N TRP A 188 24.21 -3.72 11.48
CA TRP A 188 24.54 -3.61 10.06
C TRP A 188 23.31 -3.47 9.16
N VAL A 189 22.19 -4.12 9.51
CA VAL A 189 20.94 -3.97 8.75
C VAL A 189 20.38 -2.56 8.91
N LEU A 190 20.45 -1.99 10.12
CA LEU A 190 20.08 -0.59 10.36
C LEU A 190 20.98 0.38 9.58
N ALA A 191 22.30 0.09 9.46
CA ALA A 191 23.22 0.88 8.66
C ALA A 191 22.88 0.83 7.16
N VAL A 192 22.52 -0.36 6.66
CA VAL A 192 22.06 -0.54 5.26
C VAL A 192 20.76 0.21 5.01
N ASP A 193 19.81 0.22 5.94
CA ASP A 193 18.58 1.01 5.82
C ASP A 193 18.87 2.52 5.81
N ALA A 194 19.78 2.99 6.68
CA ALA A 194 20.23 4.38 6.65
C ALA A 194 20.85 4.76 5.30
N ALA A 195 21.70 3.91 4.74
CA ALA A 195 22.28 4.10 3.42
C ALA A 195 21.22 4.08 2.32
N ALA A 196 20.21 3.20 2.43
CA ALA A 196 19.07 3.16 1.52
C ALA A 196 18.29 4.48 1.51
N PHE A 197 18.04 5.08 2.70
CA PHE A 197 17.42 6.40 2.79
C PHE A 197 18.30 7.51 2.20
N ALA A 198 19.61 7.46 2.38
CA ALA A 198 20.54 8.42 1.78
C ALA A 198 20.51 8.33 0.24
N ILE A 199 20.62 7.12 -0.32
CA ILE A 199 20.55 6.87 -1.76
C ILE A 199 19.21 7.34 -2.33
N ALA A 200 18.11 6.98 -1.66
CA ALA A 200 16.79 7.37 -2.09
C ALA A 200 16.55 8.89 -2.00
N GLY A 201 17.07 9.54 -0.97
CA GLY A 201 17.07 10.99 -0.84
C GLY A 201 17.82 11.66 -1.99
N ALA A 202 19.02 11.17 -2.31
CA ALA A 202 19.81 11.64 -3.45
C ALA A 202 19.08 11.44 -4.78
N LEU A 203 18.51 10.25 -5.03
CA LEU A 203 17.73 9.98 -6.26
C LEU A 203 16.54 10.94 -6.40
N ARG A 204 15.87 11.25 -5.28
CA ARG A 204 14.73 12.18 -5.27
C ARG A 204 15.15 13.64 -5.41
N ALA A 205 16.35 14.02 -4.97
CA ALA A 205 16.88 15.36 -5.20
C ALA A 205 17.10 15.67 -6.69
N PHE A 206 17.26 14.64 -7.53
CA PHE A 206 17.39 14.78 -8.98
C PHE A 206 16.06 14.75 -9.75
N LEU A 207 14.91 14.78 -9.06
CA LEU A 207 13.60 14.87 -9.71
C LEU A 207 13.42 16.24 -10.39
N ASP A 208 12.92 16.21 -11.61
CA ASP A 208 12.50 17.42 -12.30
C ASP A 208 11.08 17.80 -11.85
N VAL A 209 10.97 18.90 -11.11
CA VAL A 209 9.72 19.40 -10.53
C VAL A 209 9.06 20.53 -11.33
N SER A 210 9.60 20.86 -12.51
CA SER A 210 9.13 21.98 -13.36
C SER A 210 7.68 21.86 -13.82
N HIS A 211 7.07 20.69 -13.68
CA HIS A 211 5.70 20.39 -14.13
C HIS A 211 4.75 20.01 -13.00
N THR A 212 5.01 20.43 -11.77
CA THR A 212 4.06 20.19 -10.67
C THR A 212 2.84 21.10 -10.85
N PRO A 213 1.62 20.57 -11.05
CA PRO A 213 0.44 21.42 -11.20
C PRO A 213 0.22 22.28 -9.96
N ASP A 214 -0.02 23.58 -10.16
CA ASP A 214 -0.50 24.47 -9.10
C ASP A 214 -1.85 23.93 -8.60
N ARG A 215 -1.88 23.56 -7.33
CA ARG A 215 -3.11 23.07 -6.70
C ARG A 215 -3.98 24.25 -6.37
N ALA A 216 -5.20 24.28 -6.88
CA ALA A 216 -6.20 25.27 -6.47
C ALA A 216 -6.39 25.22 -4.95
N PRO A 217 -6.56 26.36 -4.26
CA PRO A 217 -6.86 26.38 -2.84
C PRO A 217 -8.14 25.60 -2.59
N GLY A 218 -7.99 24.40 -2.04
CA GLY A 218 -9.13 23.60 -1.61
C GLY A 218 -9.83 24.24 -0.44
N GLY A 219 -11.10 23.90 -0.21
CA GLY A 219 -11.87 24.31 0.96
C GLY A 219 -11.14 24.02 2.27
N GLY A 220 -11.55 24.65 3.35
CA GLY A 220 -10.84 24.54 4.63
C GLY A 220 -10.75 23.06 5.09
N LEU A 221 -9.56 22.63 5.50
CA LEU A 221 -9.27 21.26 5.99
C LEU A 221 -10.34 20.72 6.95
N LEU A 222 -10.85 21.55 7.85
CA LEU A 222 -11.89 21.18 8.81
C LEU A 222 -13.25 20.90 8.15
N ALA A 223 -13.57 21.61 7.06
CA ALA A 223 -14.80 21.37 6.30
C ALA A 223 -14.70 20.03 5.57
N ASP A 224 -13.56 19.74 4.94
CA ASP A 224 -13.29 18.48 4.25
C ASP A 224 -13.30 17.29 5.23
N LEU A 225 -12.70 17.42 6.41
CA LEU A 225 -12.75 16.40 7.45
C LEU A 225 -14.19 16.18 7.94
N ARG A 226 -14.96 17.25 8.20
CA ARG A 226 -16.34 17.12 8.65
C ARG A 226 -17.22 16.40 7.61
N GLU A 227 -17.06 16.72 6.34
CA GLU A 227 -17.82 16.07 5.27
C GLU A 227 -17.46 14.59 5.15
N GLY A 228 -16.16 14.25 5.20
CA GLY A 228 -15.68 12.87 5.22
C GLY A 228 -16.22 12.09 6.42
N TRP A 229 -16.27 12.69 7.61
CA TRP A 229 -16.82 12.07 8.82
C TRP A 229 -18.32 11.77 8.70
N VAL A 230 -19.10 12.70 8.15
CA VAL A 230 -20.55 12.48 7.94
C VAL A 230 -20.76 11.31 6.99
N GLU A 231 -20.04 11.27 5.87
CA GLU A 231 -20.13 10.19 4.89
C GLU A 231 -19.70 8.84 5.49
N PHE A 232 -18.62 8.83 6.28
CA PHE A 232 -18.13 7.64 6.97
C PHE A 232 -19.18 7.08 7.96
N ARG A 233 -19.73 7.95 8.81
CA ARG A 233 -20.66 7.55 9.88
C ARG A 233 -22.01 7.04 9.34
N THR A 234 -22.47 7.54 8.19
CA THR A 234 -23.77 7.17 7.62
C THR A 234 -23.78 5.78 6.98
N ARG A 235 -22.62 5.12 6.86
CA ARG A 235 -22.50 3.81 6.19
C ARG A 235 -22.10 2.70 7.19
N PRO A 236 -23.05 1.88 7.69
CA PRO A 236 -22.77 0.83 8.67
C PRO A 236 -21.71 -0.18 8.22
N TRP A 237 -21.72 -0.57 6.95
CA TRP A 237 -20.72 -1.48 6.40
C TRP A 237 -19.29 -0.92 6.45
N LEU A 238 -19.14 0.40 6.27
CA LEU A 238 -17.85 1.07 6.21
C LEU A 238 -17.19 1.12 7.58
N TRP A 239 -17.86 1.75 8.57
CA TRP A 239 -17.26 1.89 9.90
C TRP A 239 -17.13 0.55 10.64
N SER A 240 -18.02 -0.43 10.38
CA SER A 240 -17.90 -1.75 11.01
C SER A 240 -16.68 -2.53 10.54
N ILE A 241 -16.36 -2.48 9.24
CA ILE A 241 -15.14 -3.09 8.69
C ILE A 241 -13.90 -2.33 9.14
N VAL A 242 -13.91 -1.00 9.15
CA VAL A 242 -12.79 -0.20 9.65
C VAL A 242 -12.50 -0.49 11.12
N LEU A 243 -13.53 -0.60 11.97
CA LEU A 243 -13.35 -0.96 13.38
C LEU A 243 -12.81 -2.38 13.54
N GLN A 244 -13.33 -3.35 12.79
CA GLN A 244 -12.78 -4.70 12.72
C GLN A 244 -11.30 -4.67 12.34
N PHE A 245 -10.98 -3.95 11.26
CA PHE A 245 -9.63 -3.93 10.71
C PHE A 245 -8.65 -3.19 11.63
N SER A 246 -9.12 -2.18 12.37
CA SER A 246 -8.36 -1.53 13.44
C SER A 246 -7.88 -2.53 14.50
N VAL A 247 -8.78 -3.39 14.97
CA VAL A 247 -8.42 -4.45 15.94
C VAL A 247 -7.51 -5.50 15.29
N VAL A 248 -7.83 -5.95 14.07
CA VAL A 248 -7.03 -6.96 13.36
C VAL A 248 -5.60 -6.47 13.12
N VAL A 249 -5.42 -5.26 12.57
CA VAL A 249 -4.08 -4.67 12.34
C VAL A 249 -3.33 -4.50 13.64
N ALA A 250 -4.01 -4.09 14.71
CA ALA A 250 -3.41 -3.91 16.03
C ALA A 250 -2.87 -5.22 16.60
N VAL A 251 -3.68 -6.29 16.63
CA VAL A 251 -3.27 -7.55 17.26
C VAL A 251 -2.32 -8.37 16.38
N VAL A 252 -2.50 -8.36 15.06
CA VAL A 252 -1.59 -9.01 14.12
C VAL A 252 -0.25 -8.27 14.10
N GLY A 253 -0.27 -6.93 14.05
CA GLY A 253 0.93 -6.11 14.10
C GLY A 253 1.71 -6.28 15.41
N ALA A 254 1.03 -6.37 16.56
CA ALA A 254 1.68 -6.68 17.83
C ALA A 254 2.29 -8.10 17.84
N ALA A 255 1.57 -9.08 17.28
CA ALA A 255 2.09 -10.44 17.16
C ALA A 255 3.33 -10.50 16.27
N GLU A 256 3.34 -9.81 15.14
CA GLU A 256 4.47 -9.78 14.21
C GLU A 256 5.65 -8.96 14.72
N ALA A 257 5.41 -7.77 15.30
CA ALA A 257 6.46 -6.86 15.72
C ALA A 257 7.11 -7.26 17.05
N VAL A 258 6.35 -7.88 17.97
CA VAL A 258 6.81 -8.20 19.31
C VAL A 258 6.97 -9.69 19.53
N TYR A 259 5.90 -10.47 19.42
CA TYR A 259 5.95 -11.89 19.73
C TYR A 259 6.70 -12.72 18.68
N GLY A 260 6.66 -12.35 17.42
CA GLY A 260 7.38 -13.04 16.34
C GLY A 260 8.89 -13.10 16.59
N PRO A 261 9.60 -11.96 16.79
CA PRO A 261 11.02 -11.94 17.13
C PRO A 261 11.36 -12.71 18.40
N LEU A 262 10.52 -12.66 19.44
CA LEU A 262 10.70 -13.42 20.70
C LEU A 262 10.62 -14.93 20.45
N VAL A 263 9.59 -15.39 19.73
CA VAL A 263 9.45 -16.81 19.38
C VAL A 263 10.57 -17.26 18.47
N ALA A 264 10.98 -16.39 17.53
CA ALA A 264 12.10 -16.68 16.62
C ALA A 264 13.41 -16.88 17.38
N ARG A 265 13.73 -16.00 18.34
CA ARG A 265 14.90 -16.14 19.20
C ARG A 265 14.86 -17.43 20.02
N ASP A 266 13.70 -17.72 20.65
CA ASP A 266 13.61 -18.78 21.64
C ASP A 266 13.36 -20.19 21.04
N ARG A 267 12.73 -20.29 19.83
CA ARG A 267 12.26 -21.58 19.27
C ARG A 267 12.62 -21.84 17.81
N LEU A 268 12.80 -20.79 16.98
CA LEU A 268 12.98 -20.96 15.54
C LEU A 268 14.46 -20.89 15.10
N GLY A 269 15.39 -20.63 16.03
CA GLY A 269 16.80 -20.54 15.74
C GLY A 269 17.26 -19.15 15.27
N GLY A 270 16.48 -18.10 15.53
CA GLY A 270 16.92 -16.71 15.32
C GLY A 270 16.18 -15.92 14.23
N PRO A 271 16.76 -14.81 13.76
CA PRO A 271 16.10 -13.84 12.88
C PRO A 271 15.88 -14.34 11.45
N ALA A 272 16.75 -15.23 10.92
CA ALA A 272 16.63 -15.69 9.55
C ALA A 272 15.32 -16.46 9.25
N PRO A 273 14.90 -17.44 10.08
CA PRO A 273 13.61 -18.09 9.91
C PRO A 273 12.42 -17.15 10.01
N TRP A 274 12.50 -16.12 10.88
CA TRP A 274 11.46 -15.12 11.00
C TRP A 274 11.36 -14.23 9.76
N GLY A 275 12.50 -13.74 9.25
CA GLY A 275 12.55 -13.00 8.00
C GLY A 275 12.01 -13.80 6.81
N LEU A 276 12.31 -15.11 6.75
CA LEU A 276 11.75 -16.01 5.76
C LEU A 276 10.22 -16.14 5.89
N ALA A 277 9.68 -16.29 7.09
CA ALA A 277 8.25 -16.37 7.34
C ALA A 277 7.52 -15.10 6.87
N LEU A 278 8.05 -13.91 7.18
CA LEU A 278 7.53 -12.62 6.70
C LEU A 278 7.65 -12.48 5.17
N ALA A 279 8.74 -12.98 4.57
CA ALA A 279 8.87 -13.00 3.12
C ALA A 279 7.80 -13.89 2.46
N LEU A 280 7.49 -15.06 3.04
CA LEU A 280 6.42 -15.95 2.56
C LEU A 280 5.03 -15.32 2.72
N PHE A 281 4.79 -14.52 3.75
CA PHE A 281 3.59 -13.69 3.82
C PHE A 281 3.49 -12.76 2.61
N GLY A 282 4.57 -12.05 2.26
CA GLY A 282 4.63 -11.21 1.07
C GLY A 282 4.45 -11.99 -0.25
N VAL A 283 5.02 -13.19 -0.38
CA VAL A 283 4.75 -14.07 -1.54
C VAL A 283 3.27 -14.46 -1.59
N GLY A 284 2.65 -14.71 -0.43
CA GLY A 284 1.22 -14.95 -0.30
C GLY A 284 0.39 -13.80 -0.85
N THR A 285 0.74 -12.53 -0.53
CA THR A 285 0.00 -11.37 -1.07
C THR A 285 0.04 -11.33 -2.59
N ILE A 286 1.18 -11.66 -3.22
CA ILE A 286 1.26 -11.76 -4.67
C ILE A 286 0.35 -12.88 -5.19
N ALA A 287 0.33 -14.03 -4.54
CA ALA A 287 -0.53 -15.14 -4.93
C ALA A 287 -2.03 -14.79 -4.81
N GLY A 288 -2.42 -14.07 -3.74
CA GLY A 288 -3.76 -13.52 -3.56
C GLY A 288 -4.16 -12.54 -4.66
N ALA A 289 -3.25 -11.63 -5.03
CA ALA A 289 -3.46 -10.70 -6.14
C ALA A 289 -3.68 -11.43 -7.47
N VAL A 290 -2.83 -12.43 -7.78
CA VAL A 290 -2.97 -13.27 -8.98
C VAL A 290 -4.31 -14.02 -8.96
N LEU A 291 -4.71 -14.57 -7.81
CA LEU A 291 -6.01 -15.25 -7.67
C LEU A 291 -7.16 -14.30 -8.04
N MET A 292 -7.10 -13.03 -7.64
CA MET A 292 -8.15 -12.05 -7.90
C MET A 292 -8.25 -11.60 -9.36
N PHE A 293 -7.23 -11.84 -10.21
CA PHE A 293 -7.36 -11.66 -11.66
C PHE A 293 -8.29 -12.70 -12.29
N VAL A 294 -8.23 -13.94 -11.79
CA VAL A 294 -9.03 -15.05 -12.31
C VAL A 294 -10.38 -15.16 -11.62
N TRP A 295 -10.37 -15.03 -10.29
CA TRP A 295 -11.55 -15.21 -9.45
C TRP A 295 -12.17 -13.86 -9.09
N LYS A 296 -13.39 -13.61 -9.56
CA LYS A 296 -14.15 -12.39 -9.32
C LYS A 296 -15.41 -12.71 -8.53
N PRO A 297 -15.35 -12.74 -7.19
CA PRO A 297 -16.50 -13.09 -6.37
C PRO A 297 -17.65 -12.10 -6.57
N ARG A 298 -18.88 -12.64 -6.55
CA ARG A 298 -20.11 -11.82 -6.67
C ARG A 298 -20.39 -11.02 -5.39
N ARG A 299 -20.13 -11.60 -4.21
CA ARG A 299 -20.33 -10.97 -2.90
C ARG A 299 -19.01 -10.46 -2.36
N LEU A 300 -18.70 -9.20 -2.69
CA LEU A 300 -17.36 -8.63 -2.44
C LEU A 300 -17.01 -8.60 -0.95
N LEU A 301 -17.87 -7.98 -0.12
CA LEU A 301 -17.56 -7.80 1.30
C LEU A 301 -17.68 -9.11 2.07
N LEU A 302 -18.61 -10.00 1.74
CA LEU A 302 -18.72 -11.30 2.40
C LEU A 302 -17.48 -12.12 2.20
N VAL A 303 -17.03 -12.28 0.95
CA VAL A 303 -15.82 -13.06 0.62
C VAL A 303 -14.57 -12.37 1.22
N GLY A 304 -14.47 -11.04 1.08
CA GLY A 304 -13.39 -10.29 1.70
C GLY A 304 -13.33 -10.51 3.21
N THR A 305 -14.43 -10.33 3.92
CA THR A 305 -14.47 -10.50 5.39
C THR A 305 -14.17 -11.94 5.80
N LEU A 306 -14.63 -12.97 5.05
CA LEU A 306 -14.27 -14.37 5.32
C LEU A 306 -12.77 -14.60 5.17
N CYS A 307 -12.09 -13.89 4.26
CA CYS A 307 -10.64 -13.94 4.10
C CYS A 307 -9.86 -13.24 5.22
N VAL A 308 -10.51 -12.58 6.18
CA VAL A 308 -9.85 -12.07 7.39
C VAL A 308 -9.62 -13.16 8.43
N PHE A 309 -10.41 -14.22 8.48
CA PHE A 309 -10.21 -15.33 9.44
C PHE A 309 -8.80 -15.95 9.38
N PRO A 310 -8.21 -16.23 8.20
CA PRO A 310 -6.84 -16.74 8.13
C PRO A 310 -5.78 -15.86 8.76
N LEU A 311 -6.04 -14.56 9.00
CA LEU A 311 -5.11 -13.68 9.71
C LEU A 311 -4.96 -14.04 11.20
N ALA A 312 -5.81 -14.90 11.75
CA ALA A 312 -5.61 -15.50 13.05
C ALA A 312 -4.51 -16.56 13.07
N LEU A 313 -4.22 -17.18 11.93
CA LEU A 313 -3.28 -18.29 11.81
C LEU A 313 -1.82 -17.93 12.19
N PRO A 314 -1.25 -16.75 11.82
CA PRO A 314 0.08 -16.38 12.26
C PRO A 314 0.23 -16.37 13.78
N SER A 315 -0.69 -15.72 14.49
CA SER A 315 -0.67 -15.68 15.96
C SER A 315 -0.86 -17.08 16.57
N ALA A 316 -1.79 -17.87 16.04
CA ALA A 316 -1.98 -19.26 16.47
C ALA A 316 -0.75 -20.13 16.17
N GLY A 317 -0.12 -19.94 15.01
CA GLY A 317 1.08 -20.66 14.60
C GLY A 317 2.31 -20.34 15.46
N LEU A 318 2.42 -19.10 15.96
CA LEU A 318 3.44 -18.71 16.92
C LEU A 318 3.15 -19.25 18.33
N ALA A 319 1.87 -19.47 18.69
CA ALA A 319 1.47 -20.00 19.99
C ALA A 319 1.81 -21.49 20.14
N VAL A 320 1.76 -22.26 19.05
CA VAL A 320 2.11 -23.68 19.03
C VAL A 320 3.53 -23.89 18.51
N PRO A 321 4.22 -24.99 18.86
CA PRO A 321 5.59 -25.27 18.42
C PRO A 321 5.60 -25.77 16.96
N LEU A 322 5.18 -24.93 16.01
CA LEU A 322 5.27 -25.26 14.60
C LEU A 322 6.73 -25.24 14.12
N PRO A 323 7.11 -26.18 13.24
CA PRO A 323 8.39 -26.07 12.53
C PRO A 323 8.37 -24.86 11.58
N VAL A 324 9.55 -24.37 11.21
CA VAL A 324 9.70 -23.17 10.35
C VAL A 324 8.87 -23.25 9.07
N TRP A 325 8.89 -24.42 8.39
CA TRP A 325 8.09 -24.61 7.18
C TRP A 325 6.57 -24.52 7.41
N GLY A 326 6.09 -24.99 8.58
CA GLY A 326 4.70 -24.87 8.98
C GLY A 326 4.30 -23.41 9.20
N LEU A 327 5.15 -22.64 9.89
CA LEU A 327 4.95 -21.20 10.06
C LEU A 327 4.97 -20.47 8.71
N CYS A 328 5.91 -20.80 7.81
CA CYS A 328 5.96 -20.25 6.45
C CYS A 328 4.67 -20.51 5.67
N ALA A 329 4.11 -21.72 5.76
CA ALA A 329 2.86 -22.08 5.10
C ALA A 329 1.68 -21.25 5.64
N VAL A 330 1.60 -21.10 6.96
CA VAL A 330 0.58 -20.27 7.62
C VAL A 330 0.70 -18.79 7.20
N MET A 331 1.90 -18.26 7.18
CA MET A 331 2.18 -16.89 6.73
C MET A 331 1.77 -16.68 5.26
N PHE A 332 2.11 -17.62 4.39
CA PHE A 332 1.71 -17.58 2.98
C PHE A 332 0.19 -17.53 2.81
N VAL A 333 -0.55 -18.40 3.51
CA VAL A 333 -2.02 -18.45 3.46
C VAL A 333 -2.62 -17.12 3.96
N SER A 334 -2.08 -16.58 5.04
CA SER A 334 -2.54 -15.30 5.61
C SER A 334 -2.26 -14.14 4.66
N GLY A 335 -1.08 -14.12 4.02
CA GLY A 335 -0.73 -13.14 3.00
C GLY A 335 -1.67 -13.19 1.79
N ALA A 336 -2.00 -14.38 1.30
CA ALA A 336 -2.97 -14.52 0.20
C ALA A 336 -4.37 -14.06 0.60
N ALA A 337 -4.79 -14.36 1.80
CA ALA A 337 -6.11 -14.02 2.32
C ALA A 337 -6.29 -12.51 2.51
N ILE A 338 -5.29 -11.82 3.07
CA ILE A 338 -5.34 -10.35 3.26
C ILE A 338 -5.40 -9.61 1.93
N GLU A 339 -4.71 -10.09 0.90
CA GLU A 339 -4.76 -9.46 -0.42
C GLU A 339 -6.13 -9.65 -1.08
N VAL A 340 -6.74 -10.83 -0.95
CA VAL A 340 -8.13 -11.06 -1.41
C VAL A 340 -9.10 -10.11 -0.70
N PHE A 341 -8.95 -9.91 0.61
CA PHE A 341 -9.73 -8.89 1.33
C PHE A 341 -9.48 -7.51 0.74
N GLY A 342 -8.23 -7.07 0.62
CA GLY A 342 -7.84 -5.74 0.17
C GLY A 342 -8.40 -5.39 -1.21
N VAL A 343 -8.33 -6.32 -2.17
CA VAL A 343 -8.89 -6.11 -3.52
C VAL A 343 -10.41 -5.99 -3.49
N ASN A 344 -11.10 -6.82 -2.72
CA ASN A 344 -12.57 -6.74 -2.58
C ASN A 344 -12.99 -5.47 -1.84
N TRP A 345 -12.26 -5.07 -0.80
CA TRP A 345 -12.47 -3.82 -0.06
C TRP A 345 -12.34 -2.60 -0.98
N MET A 346 -11.21 -2.47 -1.67
CA MET A 346 -10.98 -1.34 -2.57
C MET A 346 -12.02 -1.29 -3.71
N THR A 347 -12.39 -2.45 -4.25
CA THR A 347 -13.45 -2.54 -5.28
C THR A 347 -14.78 -2.03 -4.73
N THR A 348 -15.14 -2.39 -3.49
CA THR A 348 -16.38 -1.94 -2.86
C THR A 348 -16.34 -0.44 -2.59
N MET A 349 -15.23 0.08 -2.07
CA MET A 349 -15.04 1.50 -1.84
C MET A 349 -15.26 2.31 -3.13
N HIS A 350 -14.67 1.89 -4.25
CA HIS A 350 -14.86 2.55 -5.55
C HIS A 350 -16.29 2.41 -6.12
N GLN A 351 -17.02 1.36 -5.76
CA GLN A 351 -18.40 1.17 -6.25
C GLN A 351 -19.45 1.96 -5.46
N GLU A 352 -19.21 2.19 -4.16
CA GLU A 352 -20.19 2.73 -3.24
C GLU A 352 -19.93 4.17 -2.83
N ILE A 353 -18.70 4.69 -3.02
CA ILE A 353 -18.33 6.04 -2.62
C ILE A 353 -18.11 6.89 -3.88
N PRO A 354 -18.80 8.06 -3.99
CA PRO A 354 -18.57 9.00 -5.09
C PRO A 354 -17.12 9.46 -5.18
N GLU A 355 -16.61 9.65 -6.40
CA GLU A 355 -15.21 10.02 -6.65
C GLU A 355 -14.80 11.30 -5.91
N GLU A 356 -15.70 12.30 -5.81
CA GLU A 356 -15.45 13.58 -5.13
C GLU A 356 -15.21 13.42 -3.62
N LYS A 357 -15.76 12.36 -3.01
CA LYS A 357 -15.67 12.08 -1.56
C LYS A 357 -14.67 10.98 -1.23
N PHE A 358 -14.18 10.26 -2.24
CA PHE A 358 -13.35 9.07 -2.07
C PHE A 358 -12.09 9.34 -1.23
N SER A 359 -11.35 10.38 -1.56
CA SER A 359 -10.12 10.76 -0.85
C SER A 359 -10.35 11.05 0.64
N ARG A 360 -11.46 11.75 0.97
CA ARG A 360 -11.81 12.10 2.35
C ARG A 360 -12.20 10.87 3.17
N VAL A 361 -13.00 9.99 2.59
CA VAL A 361 -13.43 8.74 3.24
C VAL A 361 -12.26 7.78 3.41
N SER A 362 -11.37 7.67 2.41
CA SER A 362 -10.16 6.83 2.48
C SER A 362 -9.19 7.31 3.58
N ALA A 363 -9.16 8.61 3.89
CA ALA A 363 -8.36 9.10 5.00
C ALA A 363 -8.87 8.57 6.36
N TYR A 364 -10.19 8.51 6.56
CA TYR A 364 -10.80 7.92 7.76
C TYR A 364 -10.63 6.41 7.81
N ASP A 365 -10.75 5.72 6.67
CA ASP A 365 -10.49 4.28 6.56
C ASP A 365 -9.07 3.95 6.99
N TRP A 366 -8.09 4.64 6.41
CA TRP A 366 -6.68 4.41 6.69
C TRP A 366 -6.31 4.75 8.14
N PHE A 367 -6.72 5.93 8.63
CA PHE A 367 -6.50 6.34 10.02
C PHE A 367 -7.17 5.38 11.01
N GLY A 368 -8.44 5.06 10.79
CA GLY A 368 -9.20 4.14 11.63
C GLY A 368 -8.53 2.77 11.71
N SER A 369 -8.09 2.23 10.57
CA SER A 369 -7.46 0.91 10.49
C SER A 369 -6.14 0.80 11.26
N VAL A 370 -5.32 1.88 11.33
CA VAL A 370 -4.01 1.81 11.98
C VAL A 370 -3.97 2.43 13.38
N SER A 371 -5.04 3.11 13.81
CA SER A 371 -5.05 3.91 15.05
C SER A 371 -4.77 3.13 16.33
N MET A 372 -5.17 1.85 16.38
CA MET A 372 -4.97 1.00 17.56
C MET A 372 -3.59 0.30 17.60
N LEU A 373 -2.84 0.34 16.50
CA LEU A 373 -1.56 -0.37 16.40
C LEU A 373 -0.52 0.06 17.47
N PRO A 374 -0.29 1.38 17.73
CA PRO A 374 0.66 1.79 18.76
C PRO A 374 0.28 1.29 20.15
N LEU A 375 -1.02 1.32 20.45
CA LEU A 375 -1.52 0.83 21.74
C LEU A 375 -1.32 -0.68 21.91
N ALA A 376 -1.63 -1.46 20.87
CA ALA A 376 -1.46 -2.92 20.92
C ALA A 376 0.01 -3.33 21.05
N THR A 377 0.93 -2.65 20.32
CA THR A 377 2.36 -2.92 20.42
C THR A 377 2.91 -2.54 21.80
N ALA A 378 2.49 -1.41 22.38
CA ALA A 378 2.87 -1.00 23.73
C ALA A 378 2.34 -1.96 24.81
N LEU A 379 1.12 -2.47 24.65
CA LEU A 379 0.50 -3.39 25.59
C LEU A 379 1.01 -4.84 25.45
N ALA A 380 1.71 -5.19 24.39
CA ALA A 380 2.17 -6.56 24.15
C ALA A 380 3.03 -7.10 25.28
N GLY A 381 3.97 -6.29 25.83
CA GLY A 381 4.80 -6.69 26.96
C GLY A 381 4.03 -6.87 28.27
N PRO A 382 3.25 -5.89 28.74
CA PRO A 382 2.36 -6.06 29.88
C PRO A 382 1.42 -7.27 29.79
N VAL A 383 0.84 -7.53 28.62
CA VAL A 383 -0.02 -8.70 28.39
C VAL A 383 0.79 -10.00 28.48
N GLU A 384 2.00 -10.04 27.91
CA GLU A 384 2.89 -11.19 28.01
C GLU A 384 3.29 -11.47 29.44
N SER A 385 3.60 -10.44 30.24
CA SER A 385 3.99 -10.58 31.63
C SER A 385 2.85 -11.05 32.56
N ALA A 386 1.61 -10.61 32.23
CA ALA A 386 0.43 -10.96 33.03
C ALA A 386 -0.13 -12.37 32.73
N PHE A 387 -0.17 -12.75 31.45
CA PHE A 387 -0.86 -13.97 30.97
C PHE A 387 0.08 -15.01 30.36
N GLY A 388 1.31 -14.64 30.10
CA GLY A 388 2.26 -15.46 29.34
C GLY A 388 2.09 -15.35 27.85
N ARG A 389 3.18 -15.58 27.10
CA ARG A 389 3.24 -15.40 25.64
C ARG A 389 2.22 -16.25 24.88
N THR A 390 2.09 -17.50 25.27
CA THR A 390 1.15 -18.43 24.60
C THR A 390 -0.30 -17.98 24.72
N ALA A 391 -0.71 -17.54 25.91
CA ALA A 391 -2.07 -17.02 26.11
C ALA A 391 -2.29 -15.69 25.39
N ALA A 392 -1.29 -14.80 25.35
CA ALA A 392 -1.33 -13.55 24.60
C ALA A 392 -1.53 -13.80 23.08
N LEU A 393 -0.79 -14.75 22.50
CA LEU A 393 -0.90 -15.13 21.09
C LEU A 393 -2.26 -15.76 20.77
N TRP A 394 -2.78 -16.64 21.63
CA TRP A 394 -4.14 -17.15 21.46
C TRP A 394 -5.20 -16.05 21.63
N GLY A 395 -4.97 -15.09 22.51
CA GLY A 395 -5.80 -13.89 22.65
C GLY A 395 -5.86 -13.08 21.35
N CYS A 396 -4.71 -12.85 20.72
CA CYS A 396 -4.65 -12.19 19.40
C CYS A 396 -5.44 -12.96 18.36
N ALA A 397 -5.23 -14.27 18.22
CA ALA A 397 -5.95 -15.11 17.27
C ALA A 397 -7.47 -15.10 17.52
N THR A 398 -7.88 -15.22 18.79
CA THR A 398 -9.30 -15.20 19.18
C THR A 398 -9.94 -13.85 18.86
N LEU A 399 -9.27 -12.73 19.13
CA LEU A 399 -9.79 -11.39 18.80
C LEU A 399 -10.03 -11.25 17.31
N VAL A 400 -9.10 -11.68 16.43
CA VAL A 400 -9.30 -11.68 14.98
C VAL A 400 -10.57 -12.46 14.60
N VAL A 401 -10.74 -13.66 15.15
CA VAL A 401 -11.92 -14.50 14.85
C VAL A 401 -13.20 -13.85 15.35
N VAL A 402 -13.22 -13.35 16.59
CA VAL A 402 -14.41 -12.76 17.21
C VAL A 402 -14.85 -11.50 16.47
N VAL A 403 -13.94 -10.55 16.24
CA VAL A 403 -14.32 -9.29 15.56
C VAL A 403 -14.75 -9.54 14.11
N THR A 404 -14.16 -10.53 13.44
CA THR A 404 -14.55 -10.93 12.10
C THR A 404 -15.95 -11.57 12.10
N ALA A 405 -16.24 -12.44 13.06
CA ALA A 405 -17.56 -13.03 13.20
C ALA A 405 -18.65 -11.97 13.53
N LEU A 406 -18.33 -10.98 14.37
CA LEU A 406 -19.24 -9.88 14.70
C LEU A 406 -19.59 -9.02 13.46
N VAL A 407 -18.61 -8.69 12.63
CA VAL A 407 -18.85 -7.90 11.41
C VAL A 407 -19.70 -8.66 10.40
N LEU A 408 -19.60 -9.99 10.34
CA LEU A 408 -20.49 -10.80 9.51
C LEU A 408 -21.96 -10.73 9.95
N LEU A 409 -22.29 -10.23 11.15
CA LEU A 409 -23.68 -9.99 11.56
C LEU A 409 -24.29 -8.76 10.88
N VAL A 410 -23.47 -7.84 10.36
CA VAL A 410 -23.95 -6.65 9.64
C VAL A 410 -24.57 -7.07 8.31
N PRO A 411 -25.88 -6.78 8.06
CA PRO A 411 -26.58 -7.26 6.87
C PRO A 411 -25.96 -6.78 5.56
N ASP A 412 -25.46 -5.54 5.52
CA ASP A 412 -24.85 -4.93 4.34
C ASP A 412 -23.60 -5.69 3.90
N VAL A 413 -22.77 -6.14 4.86
CA VAL A 413 -21.54 -6.92 4.59
C VAL A 413 -21.89 -8.24 3.87
N ARG A 414 -23.00 -8.87 4.23
CA ARG A 414 -23.43 -10.15 3.63
C ARG A 414 -24.13 -9.97 2.28
N ARG A 415 -24.80 -8.83 2.05
CA ARG A 415 -25.67 -8.62 0.89
C ARG A 415 -25.03 -7.86 -0.25
N MET A 416 -23.98 -7.10 0.02
CA MET A 416 -23.33 -6.25 -1.00
C MET A 416 -22.73 -7.09 -2.12
N THR A 417 -23.14 -6.78 -3.35
CA THR A 417 -22.73 -7.52 -4.54
C THR A 417 -21.95 -6.63 -5.51
N ARG A 418 -21.13 -7.26 -6.34
CA ARG A 418 -20.40 -6.58 -7.41
C ARG A 418 -21.40 -6.01 -8.42
N LYS A 419 -21.33 -4.70 -8.68
CA LYS A 419 -22.08 -4.04 -9.73
C LYS A 419 -21.48 -4.40 -11.10
N PRO A 420 -22.30 -4.68 -12.13
CA PRO A 420 -21.78 -4.85 -13.48
C PRO A 420 -21.02 -3.59 -13.90
N SER A 421 -19.84 -3.76 -14.53
CA SER A 421 -19.15 -2.63 -15.16
C SER A 421 -20.05 -2.09 -16.27
N VAL A 422 -20.60 -0.90 -16.08
CA VAL A 422 -21.23 -0.16 -17.17
C VAL A 422 -20.10 0.22 -18.12
N HIS A 423 -19.90 -0.59 -19.16
CA HIS A 423 -19.15 -0.12 -20.33
C HIS A 423 -19.89 1.15 -20.79
N LYS A 424 -19.27 2.29 -20.69
CA LYS A 424 -19.65 3.48 -21.49
C LYS A 424 -19.41 3.12 -22.95
N THR A 425 -20.30 2.28 -23.50
CA THR A 425 -20.43 2.10 -24.93
C THR A 425 -21.21 3.31 -25.44
N GLY A 426 -20.56 4.11 -26.24
CA GLY A 426 -21.23 5.02 -27.15
C GLY A 426 -21.49 6.41 -26.57
N GLY A 427 -20.72 7.36 -27.05
CA GLY A 427 -21.23 8.70 -27.25
C GLY A 427 -22.55 8.65 -28.03
N PRO A 428 -23.37 9.69 -27.99
CA PRO A 428 -24.68 9.69 -28.66
C PRO A 428 -24.49 9.34 -30.12
N ALA A 429 -25.19 8.27 -30.56
CA ALA A 429 -25.30 7.97 -31.97
C ALA A 429 -25.82 9.24 -32.67
N GLY A 430 -24.99 9.83 -33.50
CA GLY A 430 -25.45 10.88 -34.40
C GLY A 430 -26.68 10.40 -35.19
N PRO A 431 -27.59 11.28 -35.54
CA PRO A 431 -28.82 10.88 -36.24
C PRO A 431 -28.47 10.09 -37.50
N GLY A 432 -28.83 8.80 -37.46
CA GLY A 432 -28.60 7.88 -38.58
C GLY A 432 -29.27 8.39 -39.84
N LEU A 433 -28.50 8.52 -40.90
CA LEU A 433 -29.00 8.58 -42.26
C LEU A 433 -29.83 7.34 -42.53
N ALA A 434 -31.15 7.55 -42.66
CA ALA A 434 -32.06 6.54 -43.16
C ALA A 434 -31.70 6.24 -44.64
N PRO A 435 -31.79 4.97 -45.10
CA PRO A 435 -31.59 4.64 -46.49
C PRO A 435 -32.77 5.17 -47.33
N ALA A 436 -32.46 5.87 -48.40
CA ALA A 436 -33.40 6.31 -49.42
C ALA A 436 -34.07 5.09 -50.04
N ALA A 437 -35.39 5.01 -49.89
CA ALA A 437 -36.25 4.17 -50.74
C ALA A 437 -36.96 5.08 -51.76
N ALA A 438 -36.81 4.72 -53.00
CA ALA A 438 -37.46 5.34 -54.17
C ALA A 438 -38.96 5.15 -54.13
N ALA A 439 -39.72 6.17 -54.57
CA ALA A 439 -40.83 6.10 -55.52
C ALA A 439 -41.54 7.46 -55.62
N ASP A 440 -41.42 8.04 -56.71
CA ASP A 440 -42.38 8.42 -57.74
C ASP A 440 -43.52 9.39 -57.40
N SER A 441 -43.53 10.45 -58.26
CA SER A 441 -44.61 11.17 -58.90
C SER A 441 -45.69 11.88 -58.08
N ALA A 442 -45.80 13.18 -58.22
CA ALA A 442 -46.81 13.93 -58.91
C ALA A 442 -47.09 15.34 -58.36
N VAL A 443 -46.90 16.33 -59.23
CA VAL A 443 -47.75 17.52 -59.46
C VAL A 443 -47.81 18.64 -58.43
N SER A 444 -47.26 19.78 -58.86
CA SER A 444 -47.49 21.17 -58.42
C SER A 444 -48.94 21.63 -58.55
N PRO A 445 -49.40 22.90 -58.30
CA PRO A 445 -48.68 24.11 -57.91
C PRO A 445 -49.44 25.10 -56.98
N SER A 446 -48.79 26.27 -56.76
CA SER A 446 -49.36 27.60 -56.40
C SER A 446 -49.68 27.82 -54.92
N SER A 447 -49.35 28.90 -54.27
CA SER A 447 -49.24 30.32 -54.51
C SER A 447 -48.63 31.05 -53.30
N SER A 448 -47.81 32.02 -53.54
CA SER A 448 -47.47 33.12 -52.62
C SER A 448 -48.62 34.16 -52.59
N PRO A 449 -48.68 35.27 -51.83
CA PRO A 449 -47.61 35.96 -51.08
C PRO A 449 -48.07 36.71 -49.80
N SER A 450 -47.18 37.56 -49.32
CA SER A 450 -47.34 38.82 -48.55
C SER A 450 -47.22 38.66 -47.02
N SER A 451 -46.26 39.29 -46.43
CA SER A 451 -45.85 40.68 -46.14
C SER A 451 -46.15 41.15 -44.74
N SER A 452 -45.19 41.87 -44.23
CA SER A 452 -45.24 42.96 -43.24
C SER A 452 -45.07 42.57 -41.78
N SER A 453 -43.97 42.91 -41.17
CA SER A 453 -43.48 44.19 -40.64
C SER A 453 -43.77 44.43 -39.19
N LEU A 454 -42.72 44.90 -38.54
CA LEU A 454 -42.64 45.85 -37.46
C LEU A 454 -42.36 45.35 -36.02
N THR A 455 -41.19 45.72 -35.56
CA THR A 455 -40.70 46.04 -34.22
C THR A 455 -41.54 47.11 -33.53
N PRO A 456 -41.22 47.60 -32.34
CA PRO A 456 -40.46 47.10 -31.16
C PRO A 456 -41.21 47.38 -29.85
N GLY A 457 -40.63 46.88 -28.72
CA GLY A 457 -41.01 47.24 -27.39
C GLY A 457 -40.06 46.52 -26.39
#